data_f172bb61f9c4517203a800524f9a32da
#
_entry.id   f172bb61f9c4517203a800524f9a32da
#
_cell.length_a   1.000
_cell.length_b   1.000
_cell.length_c   1.000
_cell.angle_alpha   90.00
_cell.angle_beta   90.00
_cell.angle_gamma   90.00
#
_symmetry.space_group_name_H-M   'P 1'
#
loop_
_entity.id
_entity.type
_entity.pdbx_description
1 polymer ?
#
loop_
_entity_poly.entity_id
_entity_poly.type
_entity_poly.pdbx_seq_one_letter_code
_entity_poly.pdbx_strand_id
1 'polypeptide(L)'
;MEKTPRDFIFDNLLSMSAYWACTGAIIASLTAYYGFSLALSNVVTGLSGTLPILQLAGGLAYERTTRPLRFLRLCNGTWRVLLPLVFFSVLLPRTAGAPLMVVCYVLAIGIYQFACPSQTDWLVSSVGGRVRGDYYSVREMFFMLTYTGVFCAVSLIIDRAARHGAQQTGFLAVGVLETMLLAASLTVLLRLPAPERPEKEEPAPAAAALLEP
;
A
#
# COMPACT_ATOMS: atom_id res chain seq x y z
N MET A 1 4.13 -23.01 11.15
CA MET A 1 4.53 -21.57 11.06
C MET A 1 4.11 -20.88 12.34
N GLU A 2 4.99 -20.13 12.94
CA GLU A 2 4.67 -19.21 14.04
C GLU A 2 3.56 -18.23 13.60
N LYS A 3 2.79 -17.72 14.57
CA LYS A 3 1.63 -16.85 14.25
C LYS A 3 2.05 -15.58 13.49
N THR A 4 3.11 -14.92 13.93
CA THR A 4 3.58 -13.64 13.38
C THR A 4 3.90 -13.66 11.88
N PRO A 5 4.73 -14.59 11.34
CA PRO A 5 4.98 -14.65 9.90
C PRO A 5 3.73 -14.90 9.05
N ARG A 6 2.78 -15.70 9.58
CA ARG A 6 1.52 -15.96 8.91
C ARG A 6 0.65 -14.70 8.84
N ASP A 7 0.59 -13.91 9.92
CA ASP A 7 -0.20 -12.68 9.97
C ASP A 7 0.36 -11.63 8.98
N PHE A 8 1.68 -11.55 8.80
CA PHE A 8 2.27 -10.72 7.73
C PHE A 8 1.88 -11.17 6.32
N ILE A 9 1.75 -12.49 6.07
CA ILE A 9 1.25 -12.97 4.78
C ILE A 9 -0.19 -12.49 4.58
N PHE A 10 -1.07 -12.67 5.56
CA PHE A 10 -2.46 -12.23 5.44
C PHE A 10 -2.60 -10.72 5.27
N ASP A 11 -1.84 -9.91 6.02
CA ASP A 11 -1.82 -8.47 5.82
C ASP A 11 -1.40 -8.11 4.40
N ASN A 12 -0.32 -8.72 3.90
CA ASN A 12 0.17 -8.49 2.54
C ASN A 12 -0.84 -8.91 1.47
N LEU A 13 -1.47 -10.10 1.61
CA LEU A 13 -2.45 -10.59 0.65
C LEU A 13 -3.61 -9.61 0.49
N LEU A 14 -4.15 -9.12 1.60
CA LEU A 14 -5.30 -8.23 1.58
C LEU A 14 -4.92 -6.83 1.13
N SER A 15 -3.88 -6.24 1.74
CA SER A 15 -3.52 -4.85 1.49
C SER A 15 -2.87 -4.63 0.12
N MET A 16 -1.97 -5.53 -0.29
CA MET A 16 -1.28 -5.38 -1.57
C MET A 16 -2.17 -5.75 -2.75
N SER A 17 -3.06 -6.75 -2.60
CA SER A 17 -4.04 -7.06 -3.65
C SER A 17 -4.99 -5.88 -3.89
N ALA A 18 -5.47 -5.24 -2.82
CA ALA A 18 -6.26 -4.02 -2.90
C ALA A 18 -5.47 -2.89 -3.58
N TYR A 19 -4.28 -2.60 -3.09
CA TYR A 19 -3.41 -1.54 -3.64
C TYR A 19 -3.17 -1.72 -5.15
N TRP A 20 -2.70 -2.90 -5.57
CA TRP A 20 -2.35 -3.14 -6.97
C TRP A 20 -3.58 -3.25 -7.89
N ALA A 21 -4.70 -3.78 -7.39
CA ALA A 21 -5.94 -3.82 -8.16
C ALA A 21 -6.50 -2.42 -8.43
N CYS A 22 -6.25 -1.46 -7.55
CA CYS A 22 -6.76 -0.09 -7.67
C CYS A 22 -5.77 0.91 -8.27
N THR A 23 -4.64 0.44 -8.78
CA THR A 23 -3.68 1.26 -9.55
C THR A 23 -3.83 1.02 -11.06
N GLY A 24 -3.17 1.81 -11.87
CA GLY A 24 -3.12 1.60 -13.33
C GLY A 24 -4.49 1.71 -14.01
N ALA A 25 -4.96 0.61 -14.62
CA ALA A 25 -6.15 0.60 -15.48
C ALA A 25 -7.44 1.02 -14.76
N ILE A 26 -7.59 0.67 -13.49
CA ILE A 26 -8.79 1.00 -12.71
C ILE A 26 -8.85 2.51 -12.43
N ILE A 27 -7.73 3.12 -12.05
CA ILE A 27 -7.64 4.58 -11.90
C ILE A 27 -7.81 5.29 -13.26
N ALA A 28 -7.28 4.73 -14.35
CA ALA A 28 -7.53 5.27 -15.69
C ALA A 28 -9.03 5.28 -16.03
N SER A 29 -9.75 4.23 -15.69
CA SER A 29 -11.22 4.16 -15.88
C SER A 29 -11.95 5.21 -15.03
N LEU A 30 -11.52 5.45 -13.80
CA LEU A 30 -12.09 6.45 -12.91
C LEU A 30 -11.79 7.88 -13.39
N THR A 31 -10.57 8.16 -13.88
CA THR A 31 -10.23 9.45 -14.48
C THR A 31 -11.04 9.72 -15.76
N ALA A 32 -11.27 8.68 -16.58
CA ALA A 32 -12.15 8.76 -17.75
C ALA A 32 -13.61 9.05 -17.35
N TYR A 33 -14.13 8.45 -16.29
CA TYR A 33 -15.45 8.76 -15.73
C TYR A 33 -15.59 10.24 -15.35
N TYR A 34 -14.53 10.85 -14.80
CA TYR A 34 -14.50 12.28 -14.50
C TYR A 34 -14.27 13.18 -15.71
N GLY A 35 -14.01 12.63 -16.90
CA GLY A 35 -13.78 13.37 -18.13
C GLY A 35 -12.37 13.96 -18.25
N PHE A 36 -11.38 13.37 -17.59
CA PHE A 36 -10.00 13.80 -17.73
C PHE A 36 -9.49 13.54 -19.16
N SER A 37 -8.65 14.44 -19.66
CA SER A 37 -7.91 14.18 -20.89
C SER A 37 -6.97 12.96 -20.73
N LEU A 38 -6.65 12.29 -21.84
CA LEU A 38 -5.72 11.16 -21.83
C LEU A 38 -4.37 11.53 -21.21
N ALA A 39 -3.87 12.73 -21.49
CA ALA A 39 -2.62 13.22 -20.93
C ALA A 39 -2.68 13.33 -19.39
N LEU A 40 -3.76 13.95 -18.86
CA LEU A 40 -3.94 14.08 -17.41
C LEU A 40 -4.18 12.73 -16.74
N SER A 41 -4.93 11.82 -17.36
CA SER A 41 -5.13 10.45 -16.90
C SER A 41 -3.78 9.71 -16.78
N ASN A 42 -2.92 9.83 -17.80
CA ASN A 42 -1.59 9.22 -17.79
C ASN A 42 -0.68 9.82 -16.69
N VAL A 43 -0.77 11.12 -16.43
CA VAL A 43 -0.05 11.75 -15.32
C VAL A 43 -0.51 11.16 -13.99
N VAL A 44 -1.82 11.10 -13.74
CA VAL A 44 -2.37 10.57 -12.48
C VAL A 44 -1.99 9.09 -12.29
N THR A 45 -2.15 8.26 -13.31
CA THR A 45 -1.79 6.82 -13.23
C THR A 45 -0.29 6.60 -13.11
N GLY A 46 0.53 7.45 -13.75
CA GLY A 46 1.99 7.40 -13.69
C GLY A 46 2.59 7.78 -12.35
N LEU A 47 1.83 8.42 -11.45
CA LEU A 47 2.31 8.79 -10.11
C LEU A 47 2.76 7.57 -9.29
N SER A 48 2.13 6.42 -9.48
CA SER A 48 2.55 5.18 -8.82
C SER A 48 3.99 4.77 -9.16
N GLY A 49 4.48 5.14 -10.35
CA GLY A 49 5.86 4.90 -10.80
C GLY A 49 6.87 5.96 -10.35
N THR A 50 6.45 7.19 -10.05
CA THR A 50 7.33 8.29 -9.67
C THR A 50 7.43 8.52 -8.17
N LEU A 51 6.36 8.27 -7.43
CA LEU A 51 6.31 8.44 -5.97
C LEU A 51 7.23 7.51 -5.16
N PRO A 52 7.78 6.37 -5.69
CA PRO A 52 8.80 5.60 -4.98
C PRO A 52 10.03 6.40 -4.50
N ILE A 53 10.29 7.57 -5.07
CA ILE A 53 11.34 8.49 -4.55
C ILE A 53 11.10 8.86 -3.07
N LEU A 54 9.84 8.85 -2.61
CA LEU A 54 9.48 9.13 -1.22
C LEU A 54 9.99 8.04 -0.24
N GLN A 55 10.38 6.87 -0.74
CA GLN A 55 10.96 5.81 0.08
C GLN A 55 12.26 6.26 0.76
N LEU A 56 13.06 7.10 0.08
CA LEU A 56 14.28 7.65 0.67
C LEU A 56 13.97 8.50 1.90
N ALA A 57 13.01 9.41 1.78
CA ALA A 57 12.58 10.25 2.90
C ALA A 57 11.92 9.42 4.01
N GLY A 58 11.14 8.41 3.64
CA GLY A 58 10.48 7.49 4.57
C GLY A 58 11.47 6.66 5.39
N GLY A 59 12.51 6.11 4.76
CA GLY A 59 13.59 5.40 5.43
C GLY A 59 14.30 6.27 6.45
N LEU A 60 14.74 7.48 6.05
CA LEU A 60 15.39 8.44 6.95
C LEU A 60 14.48 8.86 8.12
N ALA A 61 13.19 9.06 7.87
CA ALA A 61 12.23 9.40 8.92
C ALA A 61 12.04 8.24 9.91
N TYR A 62 12.00 7.01 9.41
CA TYR A 62 11.86 5.81 10.22
C TYR A 62 13.09 5.57 11.10
N GLU A 63 14.31 5.75 10.58
CA GLU A 63 15.54 5.63 11.35
C GLU A 63 15.61 6.61 12.53
N ARG A 64 15.10 7.82 12.33
CA ARG A 64 15.10 8.88 13.34
C ARG A 64 13.96 8.77 14.36
N THR A 65 12.94 7.94 14.10
CA THR A 65 11.79 7.85 15.01
C THR A 65 12.11 7.07 16.27
N THR A 66 11.67 7.58 17.40
CA THR A 66 11.78 6.90 18.71
C THR A 66 10.64 5.91 18.96
N ARG A 67 9.58 5.96 18.13
CA ARG A 67 8.37 5.13 18.29
C ARG A 67 8.03 4.40 16.99
N PRO A 68 8.81 3.39 16.59
CA PRO A 68 8.67 2.72 15.29
C PRO A 68 7.29 2.11 15.06
N LEU A 69 6.72 1.43 16.05
CA LEU A 69 5.40 0.82 15.93
C LEU A 69 4.29 1.85 15.67
N ARG A 70 4.36 3.02 16.35
CA ARG A 70 3.39 4.11 16.14
C ARG A 70 3.53 4.70 14.74
N PHE A 71 4.75 4.91 14.28
CA PHE A 71 5.03 5.38 12.93
C PHE A 71 4.44 4.43 11.89
N LEU A 72 4.75 3.12 12.01
CA LEU A 72 4.24 2.08 11.11
C LEU A 72 2.72 2.03 11.08
N ARG A 73 2.06 2.02 12.24
CA ARG A 73 0.60 1.96 12.34
C ARG A 73 -0.07 3.21 11.78
N LEU A 74 0.48 4.40 12.01
CA LEU A 74 -0.05 5.65 11.48
C LEU A 74 0.06 5.69 9.94
N CYS A 75 1.26 5.50 9.40
CA CYS A 75 1.45 5.55 7.95
C CYS A 75 0.62 4.47 7.24
N ASN A 76 0.73 3.22 7.72
CA ASN A 76 0.01 2.10 7.10
C ASN A 76 -1.51 2.19 7.29
N GLY A 77 -2.00 2.71 8.41
CA GLY A 77 -3.43 2.96 8.62
C GLY A 77 -3.95 4.08 7.72
N THR A 78 -3.20 5.17 7.58
CA THR A 78 -3.65 6.34 6.82
C THR A 78 -3.84 6.02 5.34
N TRP A 79 -2.89 5.38 4.67
CA TRP A 79 -3.06 5.07 3.26
C TRP A 79 -4.20 4.06 3.01
N ARG A 80 -4.41 3.10 3.93
CA ARG A 80 -5.50 2.13 3.85
C ARG A 80 -6.89 2.77 4.00
N VAL A 81 -6.98 3.89 4.69
CA VAL A 81 -8.23 4.66 4.78
C VAL A 81 -8.42 5.56 3.56
N LEU A 82 -7.35 6.18 3.07
CA LEU A 82 -7.42 7.10 1.92
C LEU A 82 -7.73 6.40 0.60
N LEU A 83 -7.23 5.18 0.39
CA LEU A 83 -7.39 4.49 -0.89
C LEU A 83 -8.86 4.21 -1.25
N PRO A 84 -9.72 3.68 -0.36
CA PRO A 84 -11.15 3.55 -0.67
C PRO A 84 -11.87 4.87 -0.94
N LEU A 85 -11.45 5.97 -0.28
CA LEU A 85 -12.04 7.30 -0.48
C LEU A 85 -11.87 7.79 -1.92
N VAL A 86 -10.87 7.31 -2.64
CA VAL A 86 -10.70 7.55 -4.08
C VAL A 86 -11.96 7.15 -4.85
N PHE A 87 -12.54 5.99 -4.53
CA PHE A 87 -13.74 5.46 -5.19
C PHE A 87 -15.02 6.09 -4.66
N PHE A 88 -15.08 6.43 -3.38
CA PHE A 88 -16.24 7.15 -2.82
C PHE A 88 -16.34 8.60 -3.27
N SER A 89 -15.30 9.16 -3.90
CA SER A 89 -15.36 10.49 -4.52
C SER A 89 -16.50 10.64 -5.53
N VAL A 90 -16.95 9.53 -6.16
CA VAL A 90 -18.06 9.53 -7.13
C VAL A 90 -19.42 9.87 -6.52
N LEU A 91 -19.55 9.88 -5.18
CA LEU A 91 -20.74 10.37 -4.49
C LEU A 91 -20.89 11.88 -4.56
N LEU A 92 -19.81 12.60 -4.83
CA LEU A 92 -19.80 14.04 -4.93
C LEU A 92 -20.06 14.49 -6.39
N PRO A 93 -20.56 15.74 -6.60
CA PRO A 93 -20.58 16.35 -7.92
C PRO A 93 -19.19 16.29 -8.57
N ARG A 94 -19.13 16.14 -9.90
CA ARG A 94 -17.86 16.00 -10.63
C ARG A 94 -16.82 17.09 -10.32
N THR A 95 -17.28 18.32 -10.09
CA THR A 95 -16.43 19.47 -9.76
C THR A 95 -15.70 19.32 -8.40
N ALA A 96 -16.30 18.64 -7.44
CA ALA A 96 -15.70 18.36 -6.13
C ALA A 96 -15.10 16.96 -6.06
N GLY A 97 -15.72 15.97 -6.70
CA GLY A 97 -15.28 14.58 -6.68
C GLY A 97 -13.96 14.37 -7.41
N ALA A 98 -13.75 15.00 -8.56
CA ALA A 98 -12.52 14.85 -9.33
C ALA A 98 -11.26 15.32 -8.57
N PRO A 99 -11.20 16.54 -8.00
CA PRO A 99 -10.05 16.95 -7.19
C PRO A 99 -9.90 16.10 -5.92
N LEU A 100 -11.00 15.73 -5.25
CA LEU A 100 -10.92 14.85 -4.08
C LEU A 100 -10.30 13.49 -4.44
N MET A 101 -10.71 12.88 -5.54
CA MET A 101 -10.16 11.64 -6.06
C MET A 101 -8.64 11.75 -6.23
N VAL A 102 -8.17 12.80 -6.93
CA VAL A 102 -6.74 13.02 -7.17
C VAL A 102 -5.97 13.21 -5.86
N VAL A 103 -6.49 14.04 -4.95
CA VAL A 103 -5.82 14.30 -3.66
C VAL A 103 -5.75 13.03 -2.82
N CYS A 104 -6.86 12.28 -2.68
CA CYS A 104 -6.86 11.03 -1.94
C CYS A 104 -5.91 9.99 -2.56
N TYR A 105 -5.89 9.88 -3.89
CA TYR A 105 -5.00 8.96 -4.60
C TYR A 105 -3.53 9.31 -4.38
N VAL A 106 -3.14 10.56 -4.62
CA VAL A 106 -1.74 11.03 -4.43
C VAL A 106 -1.29 10.82 -2.99
N LEU A 107 -2.13 11.16 -2.02
CA LEU A 107 -1.80 10.98 -0.61
C LEU A 107 -1.72 9.49 -0.23
N ALA A 108 -2.66 8.65 -0.69
CA ALA A 108 -2.64 7.22 -0.40
C ALA A 108 -1.36 6.57 -0.94
N ILE A 109 -1.04 6.78 -2.23
CA ILE A 109 0.16 6.23 -2.85
C ILE A 109 1.43 6.82 -2.23
N GLY A 110 1.46 8.14 -2.00
CA GLY A 110 2.62 8.82 -1.40
C GLY A 110 2.93 8.31 0.00
N ILE A 111 1.92 8.18 0.86
CA ILE A 111 2.09 7.66 2.22
C ILE A 111 2.48 6.18 2.21
N TYR A 112 1.89 5.37 1.31
CA TYR A 112 2.30 3.99 1.12
C TYR A 112 3.79 3.90 0.75
N GLN A 113 4.24 4.64 -0.26
CA GLN A 113 5.64 4.65 -0.69
C GLN A 113 6.57 5.14 0.42
N PHE A 114 6.16 6.17 1.15
CA PHE A 114 6.91 6.67 2.31
C PHE A 114 7.04 5.60 3.42
N ALA A 115 6.01 4.79 3.65
CA ALA A 115 6.03 3.73 4.66
C ALA A 115 6.74 2.45 4.21
N CYS A 116 6.92 2.22 2.92
CA CYS A 116 7.41 0.97 2.34
C CYS A 116 8.73 0.46 2.94
N PRO A 117 9.80 1.28 3.11
CA PRO A 117 11.06 0.81 3.69
C PRO A 117 10.89 0.31 5.12
N SER A 118 10.12 1.04 5.94
CA SER A 118 9.86 0.68 7.33
C SER A 118 9.02 -0.59 7.47
N GLN A 119 8.10 -0.82 6.55
CA GLN A 119 7.30 -2.06 6.51
C GLN A 119 8.16 -3.26 6.09
N THR A 120 9.07 -3.06 5.15
CA THR A 120 10.03 -4.09 4.73
C THR A 120 10.98 -4.46 5.87
N ASP A 121 11.54 -3.47 6.57
CA ASP A 121 12.40 -3.69 7.73
C ASP A 121 11.67 -4.46 8.84
N TRP A 122 10.43 -4.08 9.15
CA TRP A 122 9.59 -4.78 10.11
C TRP A 122 9.37 -6.24 9.75
N LEU A 123 9.08 -6.52 8.48
CA LEU A 123 8.90 -7.87 7.98
C LEU A 123 10.21 -8.67 8.08
N VAL A 124 11.31 -8.08 7.63
CA VAL A 124 12.64 -8.73 7.63
C VAL A 124 13.09 -9.08 9.05
N SER A 125 12.87 -8.19 10.02
CA SER A 125 13.20 -8.44 11.43
C SER A 125 12.33 -9.52 12.07
N SER A 126 11.10 -9.70 11.56
CA SER A 126 10.13 -10.68 12.08
C SER A 126 10.27 -12.09 11.49
N VAL A 127 11.07 -12.26 10.42
CA VAL A 127 11.26 -13.55 9.73
C VAL A 127 12.71 -13.99 9.86
N GLY A 128 12.93 -15.14 10.48
CA GLY A 128 14.27 -15.72 10.68
C GLY A 128 15.04 -15.93 9.37
N GLY A 129 16.35 -15.63 9.38
CA GLY A 129 17.17 -15.62 8.17
C GLY A 129 17.19 -16.94 7.38
N ARG A 130 17.13 -18.10 8.07
CA ARG A 130 17.15 -19.44 7.44
C ARG A 130 15.95 -19.75 6.56
N VAL A 131 14.75 -19.26 6.93
CA VAL A 131 13.48 -19.57 6.24
C VAL A 131 13.01 -18.42 5.37
N ARG A 132 13.81 -17.38 5.26
CA ARG A 132 13.40 -16.12 4.59
C ARG A 132 13.09 -16.32 3.12
N GLY A 133 13.90 -17.13 2.40
CA GLY A 133 13.67 -17.42 0.97
C GLY A 133 12.35 -18.14 0.73
N ASP A 134 12.09 -19.22 1.46
CA ASP A 134 10.86 -19.99 1.35
C ASP A 134 9.62 -19.14 1.73
N TYR A 135 9.78 -18.34 2.79
CA TYR A 135 8.71 -17.43 3.22
C TYR A 135 8.32 -16.43 2.13
N TYR A 136 9.31 -15.76 1.49
CA TYR A 136 9.02 -14.81 0.42
C TYR A 136 8.41 -15.47 -0.80
N SER A 137 8.87 -16.66 -1.18
CA SER A 137 8.33 -17.42 -2.31
C SER A 137 6.85 -17.78 -2.09
N VAL A 138 6.52 -18.30 -0.90
CA VAL A 138 5.14 -18.65 -0.54
C VAL A 138 4.26 -17.41 -0.48
N ARG A 139 4.74 -16.33 0.16
CA ARG A 139 4.03 -15.05 0.24
C ARG A 139 3.69 -14.51 -1.15
N GLU A 140 4.68 -14.49 -2.05
CA GLU A 140 4.53 -13.93 -3.39
C GLU A 140 3.59 -14.77 -4.25
N MET A 141 3.66 -16.09 -4.17
CA MET A 141 2.73 -16.99 -4.85
C MET A 141 1.28 -16.71 -4.46
N PHE A 142 1.00 -16.66 -3.15
CA PHE A 142 -0.35 -16.37 -2.68
C PHE A 142 -0.80 -14.94 -3.02
N PHE A 143 0.11 -13.96 -2.96
CA PHE A 143 -0.16 -12.59 -3.36
C PHE A 143 -0.60 -12.53 -4.83
N MET A 144 0.15 -13.13 -5.75
CA MET A 144 -0.18 -13.11 -7.18
C MET A 144 -1.54 -13.73 -7.47
N LEU A 145 -1.89 -14.85 -6.80
CA LEU A 145 -3.20 -15.49 -6.94
C LEU A 145 -4.33 -14.58 -6.43
N THR A 146 -4.15 -14.01 -5.23
CA THR A 146 -5.16 -13.14 -4.61
C THR A 146 -5.33 -11.84 -5.39
N TYR A 147 -4.22 -11.20 -5.79
CA TYR A 147 -4.22 -10.02 -6.63
C TYR A 147 -4.96 -10.25 -7.95
N THR A 148 -4.66 -11.35 -8.65
CA THR A 148 -5.33 -11.69 -9.90
C THR A 148 -6.83 -11.85 -9.70
N GLY A 149 -7.24 -12.55 -8.64
CA GLY A 149 -8.66 -12.72 -8.30
C GLY A 149 -9.35 -11.39 -7.99
N VAL A 150 -8.74 -10.53 -7.18
CA VAL A 150 -9.28 -9.20 -6.84
C VAL A 150 -9.34 -8.32 -8.07
N PHE A 151 -8.27 -8.27 -8.89
CA PHE A 151 -8.22 -7.48 -10.12
C PHE A 151 -9.30 -7.90 -11.12
N CYS A 152 -9.49 -9.21 -11.33
CA CYS A 152 -10.56 -9.73 -12.18
C CYS A 152 -11.95 -9.34 -11.63
N ALA A 153 -12.16 -9.47 -10.33
CA ALA A 153 -13.43 -9.10 -9.70
C ALA A 153 -13.74 -7.61 -9.89
N VAL A 154 -12.78 -6.74 -9.61
CA VAL A 154 -12.91 -5.28 -9.79
C VAL A 154 -13.17 -4.93 -11.25
N SER A 155 -12.42 -5.52 -12.19
CA SER A 155 -12.60 -5.30 -13.61
C SER A 155 -13.99 -5.73 -14.09
N LEU A 156 -14.48 -6.88 -13.64
CA LEU A 156 -15.82 -7.37 -13.98
C LEU A 156 -16.93 -6.48 -13.41
N ILE A 157 -16.78 -5.97 -12.18
CA ILE A 157 -17.73 -5.04 -11.57
C ILE A 157 -17.83 -3.77 -12.42
N ILE A 158 -16.70 -3.17 -12.79
CA ILE A 158 -16.65 -1.94 -13.59
C ILE A 158 -17.21 -2.17 -15.00
N ASP A 159 -16.80 -3.25 -15.66
CA ASP A 159 -17.28 -3.57 -17.02
C ASP A 159 -18.80 -3.79 -17.05
N ARG A 160 -19.33 -4.58 -16.10
CA ARG A 160 -20.78 -4.77 -15.99
C ARG A 160 -21.52 -3.46 -15.72
N ALA A 161 -21.04 -2.68 -14.78
CA ALA A 161 -21.65 -1.39 -14.47
C ALA A 161 -21.62 -0.44 -15.66
N ALA A 162 -20.53 -0.41 -16.44
CA ALA A 162 -20.40 0.38 -17.64
C ALA A 162 -21.43 -0.03 -18.73
N ARG A 163 -21.59 -1.33 -18.96
CA ARG A 163 -22.58 -1.87 -19.93
C ARG A 163 -24.03 -1.53 -19.59
N HIS A 164 -24.34 -1.37 -18.32
CA HIS A 164 -25.68 -1.00 -17.85
C HIS A 164 -25.85 0.51 -17.62
N GLY A 165 -24.88 1.34 -17.99
CA GLY A 165 -24.92 2.79 -17.76
C GLY A 165 -24.84 3.20 -16.27
N ALA A 166 -24.46 2.27 -15.38
CA ALA A 166 -24.42 2.45 -13.93
C ALA A 166 -22.98 2.59 -13.40
N GLN A 167 -22.12 3.33 -14.12
CA GLN A 167 -20.69 3.45 -13.80
C GLN A 167 -20.42 3.92 -12.37
N GLN A 168 -21.20 4.88 -11.88
CA GLN A 168 -21.12 5.37 -10.51
C GLN A 168 -21.28 4.23 -9.49
N THR A 169 -22.31 3.40 -9.67
CA THR A 169 -22.56 2.24 -8.81
C THR A 169 -21.42 1.23 -8.86
N GLY A 170 -20.81 1.04 -10.06
CA GLY A 170 -19.64 0.18 -10.21
C GLY A 170 -18.46 0.66 -9.38
N PHE A 171 -18.11 1.94 -9.43
CA PHE A 171 -17.02 2.48 -8.62
C PHE A 171 -17.35 2.44 -7.12
N LEU A 172 -18.60 2.66 -6.72
CA LEU A 172 -19.02 2.51 -5.33
C LEU A 172 -18.85 1.07 -4.84
N ALA A 173 -19.23 0.08 -5.65
CA ALA A 173 -19.03 -1.33 -5.31
C ALA A 173 -17.55 -1.69 -5.16
N VAL A 174 -16.68 -1.13 -6.01
CA VAL A 174 -15.23 -1.26 -5.86
C VAL A 174 -14.76 -0.60 -4.55
N GLY A 175 -15.21 0.60 -4.23
CA GLY A 175 -14.89 1.28 -2.98
C GLY A 175 -15.30 0.48 -1.73
N VAL A 176 -16.44 -0.18 -1.77
CA VAL A 176 -16.91 -1.09 -0.68
C VAL A 176 -15.99 -2.30 -0.57
N LEU A 177 -15.67 -2.96 -1.69
CA LEU A 177 -14.77 -4.12 -1.71
C LEU A 177 -13.40 -3.74 -1.14
N GLU A 178 -12.82 -2.62 -1.59
CA GLU A 178 -11.56 -2.08 -1.09
C GLU A 178 -11.61 -1.79 0.41
N THR A 179 -12.70 -1.20 0.88
CA THR A 179 -12.90 -0.93 2.31
C THR A 179 -12.87 -2.23 3.11
N MET A 180 -13.55 -3.28 2.63
CA MET A 180 -13.58 -4.58 3.30
C MET A 180 -12.19 -5.21 3.37
N LEU A 181 -11.46 -5.24 2.25
CA LEU A 181 -10.11 -5.81 2.18
C LEU A 181 -9.14 -5.05 3.09
N LEU A 182 -9.13 -3.72 3.02
CA LEU A 182 -8.21 -2.88 3.77
C LEU A 182 -8.58 -2.78 5.26
N ALA A 183 -9.85 -2.83 5.62
CA ALA A 183 -10.28 -2.93 7.02
C ALA A 183 -9.86 -4.28 7.63
N ALA A 184 -10.04 -5.39 6.92
CA ALA A 184 -9.57 -6.69 7.35
C ALA A 184 -8.05 -6.71 7.52
N SER A 185 -7.29 -6.18 6.56
CA SER A 185 -5.84 -6.01 6.63
C SER A 185 -5.44 -5.15 7.84
N LEU A 186 -6.13 -4.04 8.10
CA LEU A 186 -5.85 -3.16 9.23
C LEU A 186 -6.03 -3.88 10.57
N THR A 187 -7.05 -4.74 10.70
CA THR A 187 -7.23 -5.53 11.92
C THR A 187 -6.07 -6.49 12.19
N VAL A 188 -5.48 -7.06 11.12
CA VAL A 188 -4.29 -7.91 11.22
C VAL A 188 -3.06 -7.06 11.60
N LEU A 189 -2.85 -5.94 10.91
CA LEU A 189 -1.74 -5.02 11.17
C LEU A 189 -1.69 -4.56 12.63
N LEU A 190 -2.85 -4.24 13.23
CA LEU A 190 -2.93 -3.76 14.61
C LEU A 190 -2.55 -4.84 15.64
N ARG A 191 -2.61 -6.12 15.27
CA ARG A 191 -2.23 -7.27 16.12
C ARG A 191 -0.75 -7.65 16.01
N LEU A 192 -0.05 -7.13 15.00
CA LEU A 192 1.36 -7.43 14.81
C LEU A 192 2.20 -6.87 15.96
N PRO A 193 3.21 -7.63 16.46
CA PRO A 193 4.11 -7.18 17.50
C PRO A 193 4.98 -6.01 17.05
N ALA A 194 5.59 -5.31 18.00
CA ALA A 194 6.55 -4.26 17.68
C ALA A 194 7.75 -4.83 16.90
N PRO A 195 8.33 -4.07 15.96
CA PRO A 195 9.56 -4.48 15.28
C PRO A 195 10.71 -4.60 16.30
N GLU A 196 11.44 -5.71 16.21
CA GLU A 196 12.69 -5.87 16.95
C GLU A 196 13.75 -5.01 16.26
N ARG A 197 14.15 -3.93 16.90
CA ARG A 197 15.34 -3.19 16.46
C ARG A 197 16.55 -3.85 17.12
N PRO A 198 17.55 -4.27 16.33
CA PRO A 198 18.83 -4.62 16.93
C PRO A 198 19.30 -3.40 17.73
N GLU A 199 19.71 -3.65 18.97
CA GLU A 199 20.38 -2.63 19.78
C GLU A 199 21.44 -2.02 18.87
N LYS A 200 21.46 -0.67 18.74
CA LYS A 200 22.49 -0.03 17.94
C LYS A 200 23.82 -0.50 18.50
N GLU A 201 24.49 -1.39 17.80
CA GLU A 201 25.91 -1.60 18.06
C GLU A 201 26.54 -0.20 18.04
N GLU A 202 27.08 0.21 19.19
CA GLU A 202 27.94 1.41 19.20
C GLU A 202 28.91 1.23 18.03
N PRO A 203 29.04 2.23 17.15
CA PRO A 203 29.93 2.11 16.02
C PRO A 203 31.28 1.67 16.60
N ALA A 204 31.69 0.45 16.27
CA ALA A 204 33.00 -0.04 16.66
C ALA A 204 33.97 1.09 16.28
N PRO A 205 34.88 1.51 17.16
CA PRO A 205 35.76 2.64 16.92
C PRO A 205 36.68 2.31 15.75
N ALA A 206 36.11 2.33 14.54
CA ALA A 206 36.84 2.13 13.29
C ALA A 206 37.91 3.22 13.06
N ALA A 207 37.89 4.28 13.87
CA ALA A 207 38.92 5.31 13.87
C ALA A 207 40.19 4.93 14.64
N ALA A 208 40.16 3.94 15.53
CA ALA A 208 41.33 3.56 16.31
C ALA A 208 42.24 2.56 15.57
N ALA A 209 41.71 1.74 14.66
CA ALA A 209 42.45 0.73 13.93
C ALA A 209 43.27 1.27 12.73
N LEU A 210 43.07 2.54 12.35
CA LEU A 210 43.80 3.18 11.24
C LEU A 210 44.95 4.07 11.70
N LEU A 211 45.22 4.16 12.99
CA LEU A 211 46.29 5.01 13.55
C LEU A 211 47.37 4.24 14.32
N GLU A 212 47.39 2.91 14.22
CA GLU A 212 48.57 2.15 14.68
C GLU A 212 49.60 2.07 13.55
N PRO A 213 50.85 2.56 13.82
CA PRO A 213 51.93 2.68 12.84
C PRO A 213 52.54 1.32 12.44
#